data_0544534eb0770d43aca16b8db8175ff6
#
_entry.id   0544534eb0770d43aca16b8db8175ff6
#
_cell.length_a   1.000
_cell.length_b   1.000
_cell.length_c   1.000
_cell.angle_alpha   90.00
_cell.angle_beta   90.00
_cell.angle_gamma   90.00
#
_symmetry.space_group_name_H-M   'P 1'
#
loop_
_entity.id
_entity.type
_entity.pdbx_description
1 polymer ?
#
loop_
_entity_poly.entity_id
_entity_poly.type
_entity_poly.pdbx_seq_one_letter_code
_entity_poly.pdbx_strand_id
1 'polypeptide(L)'
;TKKLFMPNTPAIANFGNPLGMGSACFHPNQPVMTANGPKEIKDIKVGDLALTHKGRFRKVEKVYVRATDSLYQVNCSKLPKPSMLVTEEHPILSYKDSKIQWLPLNSLEEGDYVALSCPKEVEDIEEIKVSDIVKNVNVDEKDECSYEYKGGKFDAFVHTTKPVKNTIIVDNDLMKLFGYYLSEGSIADKDCVRFTFSSDEEDYCKEVISIIEEKFGVSSRIERTNSEERKWLSLRFHSTILANLFENILGRGYNKKYVPQWMMKLPQHKQKGLMAGLIRGDGTIFKNSNKTNAKLVMCNQNVVYAFWQMSMRCGVFSALGKESMPKLGTTQPYRCTISGENGLLLINELYDRQETDSGYKPNVVIADGVTFTEIDKISKVDYIGHVYNLEVEEDHSYVANMVSVHNCFVLDVPDSIEGIMETLKNTAIVFKAGGGMGYNFSKLRPEGDFVSSTGGVASGPLSFMRLFDTMTDVIKQGGIRRGANMGILNSNHPDIEKFITAKDGNKALRNFNISILIMPDFWDYYEKNEQYPLVNPKDGTVVRTVNPRVLFDKVVYQAWESAEPGVIF
;
A
#
# COMPACT_ATOMS: atom_id res chain seq x y z
N THR A 1 33.84 18.18 -17.29
CA THR A 1 32.89 17.12 -17.75
C THR A 1 32.03 16.60 -16.59
N LYS A 2 32.64 16.27 -15.44
CA LYS A 2 31.90 15.90 -14.19
C LYS A 2 30.91 17.00 -13.75
N LYS A 3 31.25 18.27 -13.93
CA LYS A 3 30.39 19.42 -13.58
C LYS A 3 29.22 19.64 -14.56
N LEU A 4 29.29 19.15 -15.78
CA LEU A 4 28.25 19.35 -16.80
C LEU A 4 27.02 18.45 -16.56
N PHE A 5 27.23 17.28 -15.92
CA PHE A 5 26.19 16.30 -15.68
C PHE A 5 25.69 16.25 -14.24
N MET A 6 26.40 16.84 -13.28
CA MET A 6 26.07 16.68 -11.86
C MET A 6 25.00 17.61 -11.27
N PRO A 7 24.72 18.83 -11.73
CA PRO A 7 23.85 19.67 -10.93
C PRO A 7 22.38 19.75 -11.31
N ASN A 8 21.98 19.38 -12.53
CA ASN A 8 20.66 19.80 -13.00
C ASN A 8 19.86 18.80 -13.83
N THR A 9 20.21 17.54 -13.87
CA THR A 9 19.42 16.53 -14.58
C THR A 9 18.84 15.51 -13.59
N PRO A 10 17.51 15.36 -13.52
CA PRO A 10 16.85 14.40 -12.63
C PRO A 10 17.34 12.97 -12.77
N ALA A 11 17.92 12.62 -13.91
CA ALA A 11 18.49 11.30 -14.19
C ALA A 11 19.76 10.95 -13.39
N ILE A 12 20.44 11.95 -12.81
CA ILE A 12 21.76 11.74 -12.16
C ILE A 12 21.61 11.39 -10.66
N ALA A 13 20.44 11.54 -10.09
CA ALA A 13 20.23 11.40 -8.65
C ALA A 13 19.92 9.96 -8.18
N ASN A 14 19.96 8.96 -9.06
CA ASN A 14 19.62 7.57 -8.72
C ASN A 14 20.82 6.75 -8.29
N PHE A 15 21.49 7.16 -7.22
CA PHE A 15 22.53 6.34 -6.60
C PHE A 15 21.93 5.05 -6.02
N GLY A 16 22.33 3.90 -6.54
CA GLY A 16 22.06 2.59 -5.96
C GLY A 16 20.85 1.81 -6.50
N ASN A 17 20.11 2.34 -7.47
CA ASN A 17 19.06 1.59 -8.14
C ASN A 17 19.25 1.56 -9.67
N PRO A 18 19.82 0.48 -10.24
CA PRO A 18 20.07 0.39 -11.68
C PRO A 18 18.81 0.40 -12.54
N LEU A 19 17.64 0.29 -11.91
CA LEU A 19 16.34 0.29 -12.57
C LEU A 19 15.54 1.56 -12.25
N GLY A 20 16.18 2.59 -11.72
CA GLY A 20 15.59 3.87 -11.30
C GLY A 20 14.94 4.69 -12.40
N MET A 21 14.15 4.08 -13.22
CA MET A 21 13.60 4.59 -14.46
C MET A 21 12.11 4.72 -14.49
N GLY A 22 11.45 4.26 -13.47
CA GLY A 22 10.08 4.62 -13.24
C GLY A 22 10.03 6.04 -12.72
N SER A 23 9.59 6.96 -13.52
CA SER A 23 9.26 8.31 -13.07
C SER A 23 8.13 8.32 -12.05
N ALA A 24 7.32 7.28 -12.00
CA ALA A 24 6.13 7.15 -11.16
C ALA A 24 6.46 6.82 -9.70
N CYS A 25 6.41 7.78 -8.80
CA CYS A 25 6.76 7.62 -7.38
C CYS A 25 5.93 8.51 -6.45
N PHE A 26 5.96 8.18 -5.15
CA PHE A 26 5.28 8.91 -4.10
C PHE A 26 6.25 9.54 -3.09
N HIS A 27 5.78 10.60 -2.43
CA HIS A 27 6.43 11.16 -1.25
C HIS A 27 6.64 10.09 -0.15
N PRO A 28 7.76 10.12 0.61
CA PRO A 28 8.08 9.11 1.64
C PRO A 28 6.96 8.81 2.64
N ASN A 29 6.21 9.83 3.02
CA ASN A 29 5.13 9.72 4.01
C ASN A 29 3.76 9.41 3.38
N GLN A 30 3.72 8.96 2.12
CA GLN A 30 2.47 8.55 1.50
C GLN A 30 1.97 7.26 2.15
N PRO A 31 0.74 7.26 2.73
CA PRO A 31 0.16 6.02 3.27
C PRO A 31 -0.15 5.03 2.15
N VAL A 32 0.30 3.79 2.33
CA VAL A 32 -0.07 2.64 1.50
C VAL A 32 -0.86 1.66 2.36
N MET A 33 -1.94 1.13 1.84
CA MET A 33 -2.78 0.18 2.54
C MET A 33 -2.12 -1.19 2.56
N THR A 34 -1.83 -1.69 3.76
CA THR A 34 -1.25 -3.02 4.00
C THR A 34 -2.21 -3.91 4.78
N ALA A 35 -1.90 -5.20 4.87
CA ALA A 35 -2.64 -6.14 5.69
C ALA A 35 -2.71 -5.75 7.19
N ASN A 36 -1.76 -4.95 7.65
CA ASN A 36 -1.68 -4.44 9.03
C ASN A 36 -2.15 -2.98 9.16
N GLY A 37 -2.92 -2.48 8.18
CA GLY A 37 -3.38 -1.09 8.11
C GLY A 37 -2.47 -0.19 7.27
N PRO A 38 -2.72 1.14 7.28
CA PRO A 38 -1.91 2.09 6.53
C PRO A 38 -0.48 2.18 7.08
N LYS A 39 0.50 2.13 6.18
CA LYS A 39 1.93 2.24 6.48
C LYS A 39 2.57 3.26 5.53
N GLU A 40 3.44 4.12 6.02
CA GLU A 40 4.16 5.05 5.15
C GLU A 40 5.02 4.29 4.13
N ILE A 41 5.01 4.71 2.87
CA ILE A 41 5.67 3.97 1.77
C ILE A 41 7.17 3.76 2.02
N LYS A 42 7.85 4.70 2.69
CA LYS A 42 9.27 4.58 3.09
C LYS A 42 9.55 3.44 4.07
N ASP A 43 8.54 3.03 4.85
CA ASP A 43 8.68 2.01 5.90
C ASP A 43 8.27 0.61 5.40
N ILE A 44 7.74 0.52 4.17
CA ILE A 44 7.37 -0.76 3.54
C ILE A 44 8.61 -1.54 3.17
N LYS A 45 8.56 -2.85 3.40
CA LYS A 45 9.65 -3.78 3.12
C LYS A 45 9.21 -4.87 2.15
N VAL A 46 10.17 -5.46 1.47
CA VAL A 46 9.95 -6.68 0.70
C VAL A 46 9.36 -7.76 1.61
N GLY A 47 8.26 -8.35 1.17
CA GLY A 47 7.48 -9.33 1.91
C GLY A 47 6.26 -8.77 2.64
N ASP A 48 6.12 -7.45 2.81
CA ASP A 48 4.87 -6.85 3.29
C ASP A 48 3.72 -7.15 2.31
N LEU A 49 2.50 -7.25 2.84
CA LEU A 49 1.31 -7.48 2.03
C LEU A 49 0.59 -6.15 1.76
N ALA A 50 0.60 -5.69 0.51
CA ALA A 50 -0.09 -4.48 0.07
C ALA A 50 -1.46 -4.81 -0.55
N LEU A 51 -2.46 -3.95 -0.29
CA LEU A 51 -3.77 -4.02 -0.93
C LEU A 51 -3.64 -3.60 -2.39
N THR A 52 -4.24 -4.36 -3.31
CA THR A 52 -4.22 -4.09 -4.74
C THR A 52 -5.55 -3.52 -5.24
N HIS A 53 -5.58 -3.04 -6.49
CA HIS A 53 -6.81 -2.54 -7.14
C HIS A 53 -7.94 -3.58 -7.23
N LYS A 54 -7.60 -4.87 -7.18
CA LYS A 54 -8.58 -5.96 -7.18
C LYS A 54 -9.19 -6.24 -5.80
N GLY A 55 -8.76 -5.50 -4.76
CA GLY A 55 -9.26 -5.68 -3.39
C GLY A 55 -8.70 -6.91 -2.69
N ARG A 56 -7.51 -7.37 -3.08
CA ARG A 56 -6.80 -8.49 -2.46
C ARG A 56 -5.41 -8.07 -2.02
N PHE A 57 -4.88 -8.74 -1.00
CA PHE A 57 -3.53 -8.48 -0.52
C PHE A 57 -2.51 -9.31 -1.28
N ARG A 58 -1.42 -8.66 -1.75
CA ARG A 58 -0.32 -9.29 -2.48
C ARG A 58 1.00 -8.82 -1.93
N LYS A 59 2.00 -9.68 -2.07
CA LYS A 59 3.34 -9.47 -1.53
C LYS A 59 4.06 -8.36 -2.28
N VAL A 60 4.73 -7.49 -1.54
CA VAL A 60 5.67 -6.52 -2.09
C VAL A 60 6.95 -7.27 -2.45
N GLU A 61 7.31 -7.28 -3.73
CA GLU A 61 8.50 -7.94 -4.26
C GLU A 61 9.73 -7.04 -4.24
N LYS A 62 9.54 -5.73 -4.54
CA LYS A 62 10.62 -4.74 -4.52
C LYS A 62 10.13 -3.38 -4.05
N VAL A 63 11.05 -2.61 -3.50
CA VAL A 63 10.86 -1.21 -3.13
C VAL A 63 11.87 -0.39 -3.92
N TYR A 64 11.39 0.59 -4.65
CA TYR A 64 12.20 1.51 -5.45
C TYR A 64 12.31 2.86 -4.75
N VAL A 65 13.51 3.46 -4.82
CA VAL A 65 13.79 4.79 -4.26
C VAL A 65 14.54 5.59 -5.31
N ARG A 66 14.10 6.81 -5.56
CA ARG A 66 14.82 7.77 -6.42
C ARG A 66 14.70 9.18 -5.89
N ALA A 67 15.53 10.10 -6.37
CA ALA A 67 15.38 11.51 -6.11
C ALA A 67 14.47 12.18 -7.16
N THR A 68 13.78 13.25 -6.74
CA THR A 68 13.01 14.13 -7.62
C THR A 68 13.14 15.58 -7.14
N ASP A 69 12.88 16.51 -8.04
CA ASP A 69 12.85 17.95 -7.78
C ASP A 69 11.43 18.52 -7.76
N SER A 70 10.42 17.70 -8.03
CA SER A 70 9.03 18.14 -8.02
C SER A 70 8.07 17.01 -7.69
N LEU A 71 6.93 17.37 -7.09
CA LEU A 71 5.79 16.51 -6.85
C LEU A 71 4.50 17.26 -7.21
N TYR A 72 3.44 16.49 -7.37
CA TYR A 72 2.09 17.02 -7.49
C TYR A 72 1.27 16.62 -6.28
N GLN A 73 0.59 17.59 -5.72
CA GLN A 73 -0.41 17.37 -4.69
C GLN A 73 -1.76 17.15 -5.37
N VAL A 74 -2.37 16.00 -5.11
CA VAL A 74 -3.71 15.65 -5.57
C VAL A 74 -4.64 15.60 -4.38
N ASN A 75 -5.74 16.33 -4.44
CA ASN A 75 -6.81 16.29 -3.45
C ASN A 75 -8.03 15.64 -4.08
N CYS A 76 -8.51 14.56 -3.48
CA CYS A 76 -9.71 13.87 -3.91
C CYS A 76 -10.86 14.12 -2.94
N SER A 77 -12.07 14.13 -3.46
CA SER A 77 -13.29 14.33 -2.68
C SER A 77 -13.43 13.25 -1.61
N LYS A 78 -13.80 13.66 -0.41
CA LYS A 78 -14.01 12.80 0.77
C LYS A 78 -12.80 11.98 1.24
N LEU A 79 -11.60 12.25 0.74
CA LEU A 79 -10.35 11.67 1.23
C LEU A 79 -9.54 12.67 2.05
N PRO A 80 -8.59 12.20 2.90
CA PRO A 80 -7.66 13.08 3.61
C PRO A 80 -6.87 13.96 2.65
N LYS A 81 -6.68 15.24 2.99
CA LYS A 81 -5.92 16.19 2.16
C LYS A 81 -4.54 16.45 2.75
N PRO A 82 -3.46 16.37 1.96
CA PRO A 82 -3.44 15.90 0.59
C PRO A 82 -3.79 14.42 0.48
N SER A 83 -4.55 14.05 -0.55
CA SER A 83 -4.86 12.65 -0.80
C SER A 83 -3.65 11.90 -1.33
N MET A 84 -2.90 12.52 -2.24
CA MET A 84 -1.64 11.98 -2.74
C MET A 84 -0.61 13.10 -2.92
N LEU A 85 0.67 12.77 -2.68
CA LEU A 85 1.84 13.52 -3.10
C LEU A 85 2.64 12.61 -4.04
N VAL A 86 2.61 12.89 -5.33
CA VAL A 86 2.96 11.94 -6.38
C VAL A 86 3.65 12.64 -7.56
N THR A 87 4.47 11.92 -8.32
CA THR A 87 5.05 12.43 -9.56
C THR A 87 4.03 12.44 -10.71
N GLU A 88 4.24 13.30 -11.70
CA GLU A 88 3.24 13.58 -12.75
C GLU A 88 2.93 12.39 -13.68
N GLU A 89 3.86 11.45 -13.80
CA GLU A 89 3.73 10.31 -14.69
C GLU A 89 3.07 9.09 -14.01
N HIS A 90 2.73 9.20 -12.72
CA HIS A 90 2.22 8.05 -11.97
C HIS A 90 0.88 7.57 -12.51
N PRO A 91 0.75 6.29 -12.89
CA PRO A 91 -0.51 5.76 -13.41
C PRO A 91 -1.50 5.54 -12.28
N ILE A 92 -2.68 6.12 -12.42
CA ILE A 92 -3.80 6.05 -11.49
C ILE A 92 -4.98 5.38 -12.19
N LEU A 93 -5.64 4.44 -11.54
CA LEU A 93 -6.86 3.84 -12.08
C LEU A 93 -7.97 4.88 -12.07
N SER A 94 -8.47 5.22 -13.24
CA SER A 94 -9.35 6.37 -13.42
C SER A 94 -10.58 6.00 -14.25
N TYR A 95 -11.67 6.72 -14.04
CA TYR A 95 -12.86 6.69 -14.89
C TYR A 95 -12.94 8.00 -15.65
N LYS A 96 -12.66 7.93 -16.94
CA LYS A 96 -12.67 9.07 -17.88
C LYS A 96 -13.23 8.64 -19.23
N ASP A 97 -14.03 9.49 -19.88
CA ASP A 97 -14.69 9.20 -21.17
C ASP A 97 -15.52 7.89 -21.14
N SER A 98 -16.24 7.66 -20.02
CA SER A 98 -17.06 6.46 -19.78
C SER A 98 -16.27 5.13 -19.81
N LYS A 99 -14.96 5.17 -19.51
CA LYS A 99 -14.07 3.99 -19.47
C LYS A 99 -13.25 3.96 -18.21
N ILE A 100 -13.03 2.74 -17.70
CA ILE A 100 -12.06 2.46 -16.64
C ILE A 100 -10.71 2.21 -17.30
N GLN A 101 -9.69 2.99 -16.93
CA GLN A 101 -8.37 2.90 -17.54
C GLN A 101 -7.28 3.44 -16.60
N TRP A 102 -6.07 2.95 -16.77
CA TRP A 102 -4.89 3.48 -16.11
C TRP A 102 -4.41 4.73 -16.85
N LEU A 103 -4.40 5.87 -16.18
CA LEU A 103 -3.96 7.14 -16.74
C LEU A 103 -2.85 7.74 -15.89
N PRO A 104 -1.77 8.26 -16.49
CA PRO A 104 -0.78 9.03 -15.75
C PRO A 104 -1.40 10.34 -15.25
N LEU A 105 -0.93 10.82 -14.09
CA LEU A 105 -1.50 12.02 -13.46
C LEU A 105 -1.53 13.23 -14.40
N ASN A 106 -0.50 13.43 -15.23
CA ASN A 106 -0.44 14.53 -16.21
C ASN A 106 -1.52 14.46 -17.32
N SER A 107 -2.29 13.37 -17.38
CA SER A 107 -3.44 13.21 -18.28
C SER A 107 -4.79 13.37 -17.56
N LEU A 108 -4.74 13.64 -16.25
CA LEU A 108 -5.91 13.86 -15.41
C LEU A 108 -6.07 15.35 -15.08
N GLU A 109 -7.31 15.77 -14.94
CA GLU A 109 -7.70 17.14 -14.62
C GLU A 109 -8.62 17.18 -13.39
N GLU A 110 -8.82 18.36 -12.82
CA GLU A 110 -9.84 18.60 -11.79
C GLU A 110 -11.24 18.25 -12.36
N GLY A 111 -12.02 17.48 -11.62
CA GLY A 111 -13.30 16.92 -12.09
C GLY A 111 -13.21 15.49 -12.66
N ASP A 112 -12.02 14.98 -12.99
CA ASP A 112 -11.84 13.56 -13.34
C ASP A 112 -12.00 12.67 -12.10
N TYR A 113 -12.23 11.36 -12.33
CA TYR A 113 -12.53 10.40 -11.27
C TYR A 113 -11.45 9.35 -11.13
N VAL A 114 -11.04 9.06 -9.89
CA VAL A 114 -10.03 8.04 -9.54
C VAL A 114 -10.62 6.91 -8.70
N ALA A 115 -10.15 5.69 -8.94
CA ALA A 115 -10.68 4.49 -8.32
C ALA A 115 -10.29 4.37 -6.85
N LEU A 116 -11.26 4.02 -6.02
CA LEU A 116 -11.09 3.63 -4.64
C LEU A 116 -11.10 2.11 -4.51
N SER A 117 -10.20 1.56 -3.71
CA SER A 117 -10.18 0.14 -3.44
C SER A 117 -10.25 -0.17 -1.94
N CYS A 118 -11.03 -1.19 -1.63
CA CYS A 118 -11.12 -1.80 -0.31
C CYS A 118 -10.95 -3.33 -0.43
N PRO A 119 -10.64 -4.05 0.65
CA PRO A 119 -10.55 -5.50 0.64
C PRO A 119 -11.87 -6.14 0.16
N LYS A 120 -11.79 -7.07 -0.81
CA LYS A 120 -12.95 -7.79 -1.37
C LYS A 120 -12.92 -9.29 -1.03
N GLU A 121 -11.78 -9.81 -0.59
CA GLU A 121 -11.68 -11.21 -0.17
C GLU A 121 -12.61 -11.46 1.02
N VAL A 122 -13.33 -12.58 0.99
CA VAL A 122 -14.22 -13.02 2.07
C VAL A 122 -13.75 -14.38 2.54
N GLU A 123 -13.49 -14.48 3.83
CA GLU A 123 -13.12 -15.70 4.53
C GLU A 123 -13.90 -15.74 5.83
N ASP A 124 -14.85 -16.67 5.95
CA ASP A 124 -15.65 -16.77 7.17
C ASP A 124 -14.94 -17.66 8.18
N ILE A 125 -14.59 -17.08 9.31
CA ILE A 125 -14.06 -17.78 10.47
C ILE A 125 -15.23 -17.96 11.44
N GLU A 126 -15.58 -19.22 11.72
CA GLU A 126 -16.70 -19.54 12.60
C GLU A 126 -16.31 -19.54 14.08
N GLU A 127 -15.07 -19.93 14.38
CA GLU A 127 -14.55 -20.02 15.75
C GLU A 127 -13.08 -19.63 15.85
N ILE A 128 -12.66 -19.22 17.02
CA ILE A 128 -11.25 -19.04 17.41
C ILE A 128 -10.99 -19.82 18.68
N LYS A 129 -9.76 -20.33 18.85
CA LYS A 129 -9.34 -20.99 20.09
C LYS A 129 -8.40 -20.07 20.86
N VAL A 130 -8.73 -19.87 22.13
CA VAL A 130 -7.91 -19.05 23.03
C VAL A 130 -6.51 -19.62 23.17
N SER A 131 -6.36 -20.96 23.22
CA SER A 131 -5.08 -21.67 23.31
C SER A 131 -4.16 -21.46 22.10
N ASP A 132 -4.71 -21.15 20.93
CA ASP A 132 -3.91 -20.88 19.73
C ASP A 132 -3.32 -19.45 19.77
N ILE A 133 -3.95 -18.56 20.52
CA ILE A 133 -3.62 -17.11 20.58
C ILE A 133 -2.84 -16.78 21.85
N VAL A 134 -3.21 -17.39 22.98
CA VAL A 134 -2.62 -17.14 24.30
C VAL A 134 -1.69 -18.30 24.66
N LYS A 135 -0.40 -18.00 24.83
CA LYS A 135 0.63 -19.02 25.10
C LYS A 135 0.59 -19.52 26.53
N ASN A 136 1.01 -20.77 26.72
CA ASN A 136 1.20 -21.41 28.02
C ASN A 136 -0.09 -21.54 28.86
N VAL A 137 -1.22 -21.66 28.20
CA VAL A 137 -2.49 -22.03 28.87
C VAL A 137 -2.67 -23.55 28.83
N ASN A 138 -3.24 -24.11 29.90
CA ASN A 138 -3.69 -25.47 29.94
C ASN A 138 -5.15 -25.53 29.53
N VAL A 139 -5.51 -26.48 28.67
CA VAL A 139 -6.91 -26.72 28.26
C VAL A 139 -7.39 -28.01 28.94
N ASP A 140 -8.52 -27.96 29.60
CA ASP A 140 -9.12 -29.10 30.27
C ASP A 140 -10.13 -29.88 29.39
N GLU A 141 -10.71 -30.95 29.94
CA GLU A 141 -11.73 -31.79 29.25
C GLU A 141 -13.04 -31.05 28.95
N LYS A 142 -13.28 -29.90 29.59
CA LYS A 142 -14.46 -29.04 29.38
C LYS A 142 -14.24 -27.96 28.34
N ASP A 143 -13.11 -27.99 27.64
CA ASP A 143 -12.67 -26.97 26.71
C ASP A 143 -12.53 -25.58 27.38
N GLU A 144 -11.94 -25.56 28.60
CA GLU A 144 -11.66 -24.35 29.36
C GLU A 144 -10.14 -24.14 29.49
N CYS A 145 -9.69 -22.89 29.32
CA CYS A 145 -8.29 -22.47 29.46
C CYS A 145 -8.00 -21.95 30.87
N SER A 146 -6.87 -22.37 31.44
CA SER A 146 -6.36 -21.85 32.71
C SER A 146 -4.84 -21.71 32.70
N TYR A 147 -4.31 -20.82 33.55
CA TYR A 147 -2.89 -20.78 33.87
C TYR A 147 -2.61 -21.48 35.20
N GLU A 148 -1.53 -22.25 35.24
CA GLU A 148 -0.95 -22.70 36.50
C GLU A 148 0.10 -21.69 36.98
N TYR A 149 0.07 -21.37 38.26
CA TYR A 149 1.06 -20.51 38.89
C TYR A 149 1.39 -21.00 40.31
N LYS A 150 2.62 -20.75 40.74
CA LYS A 150 3.02 -20.95 42.13
C LYS A 150 2.79 -19.67 42.89
N GLY A 151 2.16 -19.79 44.04
CA GLY A 151 2.04 -18.70 45.03
C GLY A 151 3.41 -18.17 45.45
N GLY A 152 3.46 -17.26 46.42
CA GLY A 152 4.72 -16.67 46.89
C GLY A 152 5.72 -17.69 47.38
N LYS A 153 6.97 -17.26 47.73
CA LYS A 153 8.12 -18.07 48.10
C LYS A 153 7.89 -19.22 49.09
N PHE A 154 6.79 -19.18 49.84
CA PHE A 154 6.41 -20.16 50.87
C PHE A 154 5.19 -21.01 50.48
N ASP A 155 4.65 -20.83 49.25
CA ASP A 155 3.49 -21.61 48.81
C ASP A 155 3.97 -22.85 48.06
N ALA A 156 3.71 -24.03 48.62
CA ALA A 156 4.07 -25.31 48.03
C ALA A 156 3.05 -25.82 47.00
N PHE A 157 1.92 -25.12 46.86
CA PHE A 157 0.81 -25.54 45.98
C PHE A 157 0.89 -24.85 44.62
N VAL A 158 0.43 -25.57 43.62
CA VAL A 158 0.17 -25.03 42.29
C VAL A 158 -1.28 -24.55 42.28
N HIS A 159 -1.47 -23.28 41.95
CA HIS A 159 -2.79 -22.67 41.83
C HIS A 159 -3.14 -22.53 40.34
N THR A 160 -4.44 -22.54 40.06
CA THR A 160 -4.95 -22.27 38.71
C THR A 160 -5.72 -20.95 38.71
N THR A 161 -5.66 -20.20 37.61
CA THR A 161 -6.53 -19.04 37.42
C THR A 161 -7.96 -19.50 37.19
N LYS A 162 -8.93 -18.58 37.32
CA LYS A 162 -10.29 -18.86 36.89
C LYS A 162 -10.30 -19.25 35.43
N PRO A 163 -10.99 -20.34 35.06
CA PRO A 163 -11.00 -20.82 33.68
C PRO A 163 -11.77 -19.84 32.78
N VAL A 164 -11.40 -19.85 31.49
CA VAL A 164 -12.04 -19.11 30.40
C VAL A 164 -12.34 -20.11 29.29
N LYS A 165 -13.51 -20.03 28.66
CA LYS A 165 -13.84 -20.90 27.52
C LYS A 165 -12.74 -20.82 26.46
N ASN A 166 -12.32 -21.99 25.93
CA ASN A 166 -11.26 -22.06 24.93
C ASN A 166 -11.79 -21.81 23.51
N THR A 167 -12.88 -22.49 23.13
CA THR A 167 -13.51 -22.30 21.81
C THR A 167 -14.55 -21.19 21.87
N ILE A 168 -14.31 -20.12 21.12
CA ILE A 168 -15.15 -18.92 21.07
C ILE A 168 -15.73 -18.78 19.67
N ILE A 169 -17.05 -18.75 19.57
CA ILE A 169 -17.76 -18.52 18.29
C ILE A 169 -17.57 -17.08 17.84
N VAL A 170 -17.13 -16.92 16.60
CA VAL A 170 -16.96 -15.64 15.92
C VAL A 170 -18.29 -15.23 15.29
N ASP A 171 -19.10 -14.55 16.05
CA ASP A 171 -20.40 -14.01 15.65
C ASP A 171 -20.44 -12.48 15.75
N ASN A 172 -21.61 -11.91 15.53
CA ASN A 172 -21.84 -10.49 15.57
C ASN A 172 -21.56 -9.89 16.95
N ASP A 173 -21.85 -10.59 18.05
CA ASP A 173 -21.68 -10.10 19.40
C ASP A 173 -20.21 -10.10 19.82
N LEU A 174 -19.44 -11.14 19.48
CA LEU A 174 -17.99 -11.12 19.68
C LEU A 174 -17.35 -9.97 18.91
N MET A 175 -17.75 -9.75 17.66
CA MET A 175 -17.22 -8.67 16.84
C MET A 175 -17.60 -7.29 17.42
N LYS A 176 -18.81 -7.13 17.96
CA LYS A 176 -19.24 -5.92 18.65
C LYS A 176 -18.41 -5.66 19.90
N LEU A 177 -18.14 -6.70 20.69
CA LEU A 177 -17.25 -6.61 21.84
C LEU A 177 -15.84 -6.13 21.46
N PHE A 178 -15.29 -6.67 20.36
CA PHE A 178 -13.99 -6.22 19.85
C PHE A 178 -14.04 -4.76 19.38
N GLY A 179 -15.15 -4.32 18.83
CA GLY A 179 -15.40 -2.91 18.49
C GLY A 179 -15.36 -2.00 19.74
N TYR A 180 -16.08 -2.38 20.79
CA TYR A 180 -16.05 -1.68 22.08
C TYR A 180 -14.65 -1.66 22.71
N TYR A 181 -13.87 -2.74 22.56
CA TYR A 181 -12.51 -2.71 23.07
C TYR A 181 -11.63 -1.74 22.28
N LEU A 182 -11.77 -1.68 20.96
CA LEU A 182 -10.99 -0.77 20.13
C LEU A 182 -11.27 0.71 20.47
N SER A 183 -12.50 1.08 20.79
CA SER A 183 -12.90 2.43 21.24
C SER A 183 -12.62 2.62 22.73
N GLU A 184 -13.41 2.01 23.59
CA GLU A 184 -13.51 2.25 25.02
C GLU A 184 -12.61 1.36 25.88
N GLY A 185 -12.04 0.29 25.30
CA GLY A 185 -11.29 -0.74 26.01
C GLY A 185 -9.87 -0.31 26.37
N SER A 186 -9.36 -0.84 27.46
CA SER A 186 -7.95 -0.75 27.85
C SER A 186 -7.55 -1.97 28.65
N ILE A 187 -6.25 -2.28 28.71
CA ILE A 187 -5.70 -3.28 29.61
C ILE A 187 -5.04 -2.54 30.75
N ALA A 188 -5.65 -2.67 31.92
CA ALA A 188 -5.11 -2.17 33.18
C ALA A 188 -4.27 -3.28 33.81
N ASP A 189 -3.02 -2.97 34.15
CA ASP A 189 -2.02 -3.94 34.60
C ASP A 189 -1.82 -5.09 33.59
N LYS A 190 -1.64 -6.32 34.02
CA LYS A 190 -1.46 -7.49 33.14
C LYS A 190 -2.64 -8.45 33.15
N ASP A 191 -3.62 -8.20 33.97
CA ASP A 191 -4.69 -9.14 34.33
C ASP A 191 -6.11 -8.56 34.29
N CYS A 192 -6.27 -7.33 33.80
CA CYS A 192 -7.57 -6.67 33.84
C CYS A 192 -7.88 -5.99 32.50
N VAL A 193 -8.94 -6.44 31.82
CA VAL A 193 -9.56 -5.70 30.72
C VAL A 193 -10.55 -4.70 31.28
N ARG A 194 -10.41 -3.44 30.93
CA ARG A 194 -11.25 -2.35 31.42
C ARG A 194 -11.93 -1.66 30.25
N PHE A 195 -13.22 -1.35 30.41
CA PHE A 195 -13.99 -0.47 29.53
C PHE A 195 -14.43 0.75 30.30
N THR A 196 -14.51 1.91 29.64
CA THR A 196 -14.89 3.17 30.27
C THR A 196 -15.91 3.88 29.39
N PHE A 197 -17.11 4.06 29.86
CA PHE A 197 -18.24 4.66 29.14
C PHE A 197 -18.72 5.93 29.82
N SER A 198 -19.46 6.77 29.09
CA SER A 198 -20.21 7.88 29.69
C SER A 198 -21.32 7.37 30.61
N SER A 199 -21.74 8.20 31.56
CA SER A 199 -22.87 7.87 32.49
C SER A 199 -24.17 7.55 31.75
N ASP A 200 -24.35 8.05 30.54
CA ASP A 200 -25.56 7.88 29.75
C ASP A 200 -25.55 6.61 28.90
N GLU A 201 -24.44 5.85 28.93
CA GLU A 201 -24.19 4.66 28.09
C GLU A 201 -24.30 3.35 28.92
N GLU A 202 -25.12 3.34 29.95
CA GLU A 202 -25.29 2.16 30.84
C GLU A 202 -25.75 0.92 30.07
N ASP A 203 -26.53 1.09 29.00
CA ASP A 203 -27.02 -0.05 28.20
C ASP A 203 -25.87 -0.72 27.42
N TYR A 204 -24.90 0.05 26.96
CA TYR A 204 -23.68 -0.52 26.35
C TYR A 204 -22.81 -1.26 27.36
N CYS A 205 -22.78 -0.77 28.62
CA CYS A 205 -22.13 -1.48 29.73
C CYS A 205 -22.75 -2.85 29.97
N LYS A 206 -24.08 -2.93 30.02
CA LYS A 206 -24.83 -4.18 30.21
C LYS A 206 -24.59 -5.15 29.05
N GLU A 207 -24.59 -4.63 27.82
CA GLU A 207 -24.29 -5.42 26.60
C GLU A 207 -22.89 -6.03 26.68
N VAL A 208 -21.86 -5.24 27.01
CA VAL A 208 -20.46 -5.72 27.14
C VAL A 208 -20.35 -6.79 28.25
N ILE A 209 -21.02 -6.60 29.41
CA ILE A 209 -21.04 -7.59 30.48
C ILE A 209 -21.65 -8.89 29.97
N SER A 210 -22.83 -8.82 29.37
CA SER A 210 -23.56 -10.00 28.86
C SER A 210 -22.71 -10.79 27.84
N ILE A 211 -22.05 -10.10 26.91
CA ILE A 211 -21.23 -10.76 25.90
C ILE A 211 -20.00 -11.43 26.53
N ILE A 212 -19.31 -10.76 27.45
CA ILE A 212 -18.12 -11.34 28.09
C ILE A 212 -18.50 -12.52 29.00
N GLU A 213 -19.62 -12.43 29.74
CA GLU A 213 -20.11 -13.54 30.56
C GLU A 213 -20.48 -14.75 29.70
N GLU A 214 -21.21 -14.54 28.60
CA GLU A 214 -21.63 -15.60 27.69
C GLU A 214 -20.45 -16.26 26.99
N LYS A 215 -19.56 -15.45 26.38
CA LYS A 215 -18.47 -15.96 25.55
C LYS A 215 -17.29 -16.52 26.37
N PHE A 216 -16.97 -15.90 27.51
CA PHE A 216 -15.74 -16.21 28.24
C PHE A 216 -15.98 -16.71 29.67
N GLY A 217 -17.17 -16.60 30.22
CA GLY A 217 -17.48 -16.99 31.59
C GLY A 217 -16.90 -16.04 32.66
N VAL A 218 -16.52 -14.82 32.27
CA VAL A 218 -15.92 -13.82 33.17
C VAL A 218 -16.93 -12.73 33.46
N SER A 219 -17.23 -12.51 34.76
CA SER A 219 -18.21 -11.52 35.19
C SER A 219 -17.56 -10.22 35.65
N SER A 220 -18.33 -9.14 35.62
CA SER A 220 -17.96 -7.82 36.12
C SER A 220 -19.15 -7.09 36.69
N ARG A 221 -18.86 -5.97 37.35
CA ARG A 221 -19.88 -5.03 37.88
C ARG A 221 -19.63 -3.65 37.29
N ILE A 222 -20.72 -2.87 37.17
CA ILE A 222 -20.62 -1.46 36.78
C ILE A 222 -20.16 -0.66 37.99
N GLU A 223 -18.96 -0.09 37.90
CA GLU A 223 -18.44 0.86 38.88
C GLU A 223 -18.78 2.27 38.41
N ARG A 224 -19.46 3.04 39.27
CA ARG A 224 -19.83 4.43 38.99
C ARG A 224 -18.88 5.37 39.73
N THR A 225 -18.26 6.26 38.96
CA THR A 225 -17.43 7.31 39.55
C THR A 225 -18.24 8.61 39.64
N ASN A 226 -18.52 9.05 40.85
CA ASN A 226 -19.25 10.28 41.13
C ASN A 226 -18.28 11.38 41.59
N SER A 227 -17.51 11.99 40.70
CA SER A 227 -16.89 13.29 40.97
C SER A 227 -17.80 14.40 40.43
N GLU A 228 -17.86 15.56 41.10
CA GLU A 228 -18.68 16.69 40.64
C GLU A 228 -18.37 17.15 39.21
N GLU A 229 -17.18 16.85 38.72
CA GLU A 229 -16.70 17.28 37.39
C GLU A 229 -16.82 16.21 36.28
N ARG A 230 -16.90 14.92 36.63
CA ARG A 230 -16.90 13.84 35.62
C ARG A 230 -17.71 12.63 36.08
N LYS A 231 -18.68 12.21 35.28
CA LYS A 231 -19.49 11.03 35.48
C LYS A 231 -19.15 9.98 34.47
N TRP A 232 -18.52 8.88 34.86
CA TRP A 232 -18.24 7.75 33.99
C TRP A 232 -18.60 6.41 34.62
N LEU A 233 -18.83 5.44 33.76
CA LEU A 233 -19.05 4.05 34.13
C LEU A 233 -17.77 3.25 33.74
N SER A 234 -17.29 2.43 34.66
CA SER A 234 -16.13 1.56 34.44
C SER A 234 -16.51 0.11 34.67
N LEU A 235 -16.11 -0.74 33.71
CA LEU A 235 -16.19 -2.19 33.80
C LEU A 235 -14.79 -2.75 33.94
N ARG A 236 -14.60 -3.71 34.86
CA ARG A 236 -13.31 -4.37 35.10
C ARG A 236 -13.48 -5.87 35.08
N PHE A 237 -12.85 -6.53 34.15
CA PHE A 237 -12.82 -7.97 34.01
C PHE A 237 -11.43 -8.49 34.35
N HIS A 238 -11.32 -9.06 35.57
CA HIS A 238 -10.05 -9.59 36.07
C HIS A 238 -9.81 -11.00 35.53
N SER A 239 -9.03 -11.10 34.50
CA SER A 239 -8.55 -12.34 33.88
C SER A 239 -7.31 -12.08 33.06
N THR A 240 -6.18 -12.69 33.45
CA THR A 240 -4.92 -12.63 32.69
C THR A 240 -5.06 -13.22 31.29
N ILE A 241 -5.88 -14.29 31.14
CA ILE A 241 -6.11 -14.95 29.86
C ILE A 241 -6.86 -13.99 28.93
N LEU A 242 -7.93 -13.36 29.42
CA LEU A 242 -8.72 -12.41 28.65
C LEU A 242 -7.90 -11.18 28.27
N ALA A 243 -7.08 -10.64 29.17
CA ALA A 243 -6.19 -9.53 28.88
C ALA A 243 -5.19 -9.86 27.78
N ASN A 244 -4.54 -11.03 27.85
CA ASN A 244 -3.60 -11.50 26.83
C ASN A 244 -4.30 -11.78 25.48
N LEU A 245 -5.52 -12.32 25.51
CA LEU A 245 -6.32 -12.56 24.30
C LEU A 245 -6.58 -11.23 23.55
N PHE A 246 -7.08 -10.22 24.25
CA PHE A 246 -7.37 -8.92 23.65
C PHE A 246 -6.09 -8.22 23.17
N GLU A 247 -4.99 -8.29 23.94
CA GLU A 247 -3.70 -7.73 23.53
C GLU A 247 -3.14 -8.39 22.26
N ASN A 248 -3.20 -9.72 22.19
CA ASN A 248 -2.66 -10.47 21.05
C ASN A 248 -3.51 -10.30 19.77
N ILE A 249 -4.83 -10.15 19.90
CA ILE A 249 -5.73 -9.96 18.74
C ILE A 249 -5.75 -8.49 18.29
N LEU A 250 -5.91 -7.55 19.20
CA LEU A 250 -6.29 -6.16 18.89
C LEU A 250 -5.23 -5.11 19.29
N GLY A 251 -4.18 -5.55 19.97
CA GLY A 251 -3.15 -4.66 20.49
C GLY A 251 -3.53 -3.95 21.80
N ARG A 252 -2.55 -3.24 22.38
CA ARG A 252 -2.68 -2.51 23.65
C ARG A 252 -2.27 -1.05 23.50
N GLY A 253 -3.05 -0.14 24.10
CA GLY A 253 -2.79 1.30 24.07
C GLY A 253 -3.35 2.00 22.83
N TYR A 254 -3.72 3.27 22.99
CA TYR A 254 -4.51 4.02 22.01
C TYR A 254 -3.92 4.07 20.58
N ASN A 255 -2.60 4.04 20.44
CA ASN A 255 -1.90 4.14 19.15
C ASN A 255 -1.38 2.81 18.60
N LYS A 256 -1.51 1.71 19.36
CA LYS A 256 -1.04 0.36 18.97
C LYS A 256 -2.17 -0.62 18.73
N LYS A 257 -3.41 -0.24 19.00
CA LYS A 257 -4.58 -1.03 18.63
C LYS A 257 -4.71 -1.09 17.11
N TYR A 258 -5.20 -2.20 16.58
CA TYR A 258 -5.42 -2.40 15.15
C TYR A 258 -6.55 -3.40 14.92
N VAL A 259 -7.12 -3.37 13.72
CA VAL A 259 -8.05 -4.38 13.24
C VAL A 259 -7.26 -5.40 12.42
N PRO A 260 -7.15 -6.66 12.87
CA PRO A 260 -6.36 -7.66 12.17
C PRO A 260 -6.97 -8.04 10.81
N GLN A 261 -6.11 -8.51 9.89
CA GLN A 261 -6.48 -8.80 8.51
C GLN A 261 -7.65 -9.80 8.41
N TRP A 262 -7.69 -10.82 9.26
CA TRP A 262 -8.77 -11.80 9.22
C TRP A 262 -10.15 -11.19 9.47
N MET A 263 -10.25 -10.17 10.35
CA MET A 263 -11.50 -9.43 10.57
C MET A 263 -11.91 -8.62 9.35
N MET A 264 -10.93 -8.11 8.59
CA MET A 264 -11.19 -7.37 7.36
C MET A 264 -11.70 -8.28 6.21
N LYS A 265 -11.49 -9.61 6.32
CA LYS A 265 -11.99 -10.62 5.38
C LYS A 265 -13.33 -11.22 5.78
N LEU A 266 -13.79 -11.04 7.01
CA LEU A 266 -15.07 -11.59 7.48
C LEU A 266 -16.26 -11.14 6.61
N PRO A 267 -17.35 -11.92 6.58
CA PRO A 267 -18.61 -11.50 5.98
C PRO A 267 -19.11 -10.17 6.55
N GLN A 268 -19.82 -9.40 5.71
CA GLN A 268 -20.28 -8.06 6.06
C GLN A 268 -21.08 -7.99 7.37
N HIS A 269 -21.94 -9.00 7.64
CA HIS A 269 -22.76 -8.99 8.85
C HIS A 269 -21.90 -9.03 10.13
N LYS A 270 -20.81 -9.83 10.15
CA LYS A 270 -19.85 -9.84 11.28
C LYS A 270 -19.06 -8.54 11.37
N GLN A 271 -18.67 -7.96 10.21
CA GLN A 271 -18.02 -6.65 10.20
C GLN A 271 -18.91 -5.52 10.71
N LYS A 272 -20.22 -5.57 10.45
CA LYS A 272 -21.18 -4.63 11.03
C LYS A 272 -21.22 -4.70 12.55
N GLY A 273 -21.06 -5.88 13.15
CA GLY A 273 -20.88 -6.02 14.60
C GLY A 273 -19.68 -5.21 15.11
N LEU A 274 -18.49 -5.40 14.48
CA LEU A 274 -17.29 -4.64 14.82
C LEU A 274 -17.50 -3.12 14.69
N MET A 275 -18.13 -2.70 13.58
CA MET A 275 -18.46 -1.29 13.33
C MET A 275 -19.43 -0.74 14.37
N ALA A 276 -20.43 -1.52 14.80
CA ALA A 276 -21.39 -1.12 15.82
C ALA A 276 -20.70 -0.84 17.16
N GLY A 277 -19.83 -1.75 17.63
CA GLY A 277 -19.06 -1.52 18.85
C GLY A 277 -18.15 -0.29 18.77
N LEU A 278 -17.47 -0.09 17.63
CA LEU A 278 -16.61 1.08 17.42
C LEU A 278 -17.39 2.41 17.46
N ILE A 279 -18.51 2.48 16.73
CA ILE A 279 -19.23 3.74 16.56
C ILE A 279 -20.14 4.05 17.75
N ARG A 280 -20.56 3.04 18.52
CA ARG A 280 -21.30 3.23 19.78
C ARG A 280 -20.38 3.74 20.89
N GLY A 281 -19.09 3.37 20.88
CA GLY A 281 -18.09 3.89 21.81
C GLY A 281 -17.65 5.31 21.43
N ASP A 282 -16.81 5.45 20.42
CA ASP A 282 -16.17 6.73 20.03
C ASP A 282 -16.93 7.51 18.93
N GLY A 283 -18.13 7.08 18.54
CA GLY A 283 -18.89 7.72 17.49
C GLY A 283 -19.87 8.78 17.98
N THR A 284 -20.28 9.64 17.06
CA THR A 284 -21.29 10.68 17.33
C THR A 284 -22.27 10.77 16.18
N ILE A 285 -23.58 10.71 16.50
CA ILE A 285 -24.63 11.03 15.54
C ILE A 285 -24.90 12.55 15.59
N PHE A 286 -25.02 13.17 14.42
CA PHE A 286 -25.31 14.58 14.31
C PHE A 286 -26.18 14.86 13.09
N LYS A 287 -26.97 15.96 13.14
CA LYS A 287 -27.80 16.41 12.03
C LYS A 287 -27.18 17.64 11.37
N ASN A 288 -27.11 17.63 10.05
CA ASN A 288 -26.73 18.78 9.25
C ASN A 288 -27.80 19.01 8.17
N SER A 289 -28.45 20.18 8.17
CA SER A 289 -29.54 20.50 7.24
C SER A 289 -30.63 19.41 7.17
N ASN A 290 -31.08 18.92 8.31
CA ASN A 290 -32.04 17.82 8.48
C ASN A 290 -31.59 16.44 7.96
N LYS A 291 -30.28 16.25 7.72
CA LYS A 291 -29.69 14.97 7.33
C LYS A 291 -28.94 14.34 8.50
N THR A 292 -29.29 13.11 8.80
CA THR A 292 -28.63 12.34 9.84
C THR A 292 -27.29 11.81 9.33
N ASN A 293 -26.25 12.06 10.08
CA ASN A 293 -24.89 11.61 9.80
C ASN A 293 -24.31 10.98 11.07
N ALA A 294 -23.34 10.09 10.92
CA ALA A 294 -22.55 9.60 12.03
C ALA A 294 -21.06 9.76 11.72
N LYS A 295 -20.27 10.09 12.73
CA LYS A 295 -18.81 10.17 12.60
C LYS A 295 -18.13 9.37 13.69
N LEU A 296 -17.07 8.66 13.32
CA LEU A 296 -16.08 8.08 14.21
C LEU A 296 -14.84 8.98 14.19
N VAL A 297 -14.37 9.41 15.37
CA VAL A 297 -13.17 10.25 15.51
C VAL A 297 -12.21 9.63 16.50
N MET A 298 -11.03 9.20 16.03
CA MET A 298 -10.01 8.58 16.87
C MET A 298 -8.60 9.06 16.48
N CYS A 299 -7.70 9.08 17.45
CA CYS A 299 -6.27 9.30 17.16
C CYS A 299 -5.59 8.09 16.50
N ASN A 300 -6.23 6.93 16.53
CA ASN A 300 -5.72 5.71 15.92
C ASN A 300 -6.11 5.65 14.43
N GLN A 301 -5.16 5.97 13.55
CA GLN A 301 -5.36 5.95 12.11
C GLN A 301 -5.77 4.56 11.60
N ASN A 302 -5.15 3.48 12.10
CA ASN A 302 -5.42 2.12 11.63
C ASN A 302 -6.89 1.73 11.82
N VAL A 303 -7.46 2.03 12.97
CA VAL A 303 -8.85 1.71 13.29
C VAL A 303 -9.83 2.53 12.44
N VAL A 304 -9.58 3.84 12.27
CA VAL A 304 -10.45 4.71 11.46
C VAL A 304 -10.40 4.30 9.97
N TYR A 305 -9.25 3.92 9.46
CA TYR A 305 -9.11 3.45 8.08
C TYR A 305 -9.77 2.06 7.87
N ALA A 306 -9.66 1.16 8.84
CA ALA A 306 -10.39 -0.11 8.82
C ALA A 306 -11.91 0.11 8.83
N PHE A 307 -12.41 1.01 9.68
CA PHE A 307 -13.82 1.39 9.71
C PHE A 307 -14.31 1.93 8.36
N TRP A 308 -13.53 2.80 7.72
CA TRP A 308 -13.82 3.30 6.38
C TRP A 308 -13.88 2.18 5.34
N GLN A 309 -12.93 1.25 5.34
CA GLN A 309 -12.94 0.12 4.42
C GLN A 309 -14.16 -0.79 4.61
N MET A 310 -14.55 -1.06 5.86
CA MET A 310 -15.75 -1.83 6.18
C MET A 310 -17.02 -1.11 5.71
N SER A 311 -17.11 0.23 5.86
CA SER A 311 -18.24 1.00 5.34
C SER A 311 -18.33 0.92 3.83
N MET A 312 -17.20 0.99 3.12
CA MET A 312 -17.14 0.81 1.65
C MET A 312 -17.62 -0.57 1.23
N ARG A 313 -17.25 -1.63 1.96
CA ARG A 313 -17.75 -3.00 1.70
C ARG A 313 -19.26 -3.12 1.90
N CYS A 314 -19.83 -2.32 2.79
CA CYS A 314 -21.29 -2.21 2.97
C CYS A 314 -21.98 -1.32 1.92
N GLY A 315 -21.27 -0.87 0.88
CA GLY A 315 -21.81 0.00 -0.16
C GLY A 315 -22.01 1.46 0.27
N VAL A 316 -21.35 1.88 1.35
CA VAL A 316 -21.44 3.23 1.90
C VAL A 316 -20.15 4.00 1.65
N PHE A 317 -20.22 5.01 0.79
CA PHE A 317 -19.09 5.91 0.53
C PHE A 317 -18.96 6.96 1.63
N SER A 318 -18.19 6.63 2.67
CA SER A 318 -17.92 7.49 3.81
C SER A 318 -16.82 8.51 3.52
N ALA A 319 -16.89 9.67 4.15
CA ALA A 319 -15.83 10.68 4.07
C ALA A 319 -14.72 10.36 5.10
N LEU A 320 -13.49 10.20 4.62
CA LEU A 320 -12.30 10.02 5.44
C LEU A 320 -11.50 11.32 5.50
N GLY A 321 -11.03 11.73 6.67
CA GLY A 321 -10.30 12.98 6.82
C GLY A 321 -9.49 13.05 8.10
N LYS A 322 -8.70 14.11 8.20
CA LYS A 322 -8.07 14.53 9.46
C LYS A 322 -9.01 15.50 10.17
N GLU A 323 -9.12 15.37 11.48
CA GLU A 323 -9.84 16.33 12.33
C GLU A 323 -8.88 17.43 12.78
N SER A 324 -9.41 18.58 13.21
CA SER A 324 -8.58 19.64 13.79
C SER A 324 -7.88 19.17 15.07
N MET A 325 -6.61 19.56 15.22
CA MET A 325 -5.84 19.23 16.43
C MET A 325 -6.50 19.88 17.65
N PRO A 326 -6.75 19.12 18.72
CA PRO A 326 -7.18 19.70 20.00
C PRO A 326 -6.11 20.66 20.53
N LYS A 327 -6.51 21.76 21.22
CA LYS A 327 -5.60 22.79 21.74
C LYS A 327 -4.47 22.23 22.63
N LEU A 328 -4.70 21.13 23.32
CA LEU A 328 -3.74 20.44 24.20
C LEU A 328 -3.30 19.07 23.64
N GLY A 329 -3.75 18.71 22.44
CA GLY A 329 -3.44 17.40 21.84
C GLY A 329 -2.11 17.41 21.10
N THR A 330 -1.36 16.30 21.23
CA THR A 330 -0.09 16.08 20.52
C THR A 330 -0.21 15.09 19.35
N THR A 331 -1.37 14.42 19.23
CA THR A 331 -1.60 13.37 18.23
C THR A 331 -2.73 13.76 17.28
N GLN A 332 -2.49 13.59 15.98
CA GLN A 332 -3.46 13.90 14.93
C GLN A 332 -4.68 12.98 15.00
N PRO A 333 -5.91 13.53 15.21
CA PRO A 333 -7.11 12.73 15.11
C PRO A 333 -7.51 12.52 13.64
N TYR A 334 -8.09 11.36 13.37
CA TYR A 334 -8.68 10.99 12.08
C TYR A 334 -10.18 10.84 12.23
N ARG A 335 -10.90 11.10 11.15
CA ARG A 335 -12.36 11.06 11.11
C ARG A 335 -12.84 10.22 9.93
N CYS A 336 -13.81 9.34 10.19
CA CYS A 336 -14.65 8.73 9.17
C CYS A 336 -16.10 9.18 9.37
N THR A 337 -16.74 9.74 8.35
CA THR A 337 -18.12 10.23 8.41
C THR A 337 -18.99 9.43 7.46
N ILE A 338 -20.00 8.77 8.02
CA ILE A 338 -21.07 8.08 7.31
C ILE A 338 -22.16 9.10 6.98
N SER A 339 -22.58 9.17 5.71
CA SER A 339 -23.62 10.10 5.24
C SER A 339 -24.32 9.55 4.01
N GLY A 340 -25.45 10.15 3.62
CA GLY A 340 -26.23 9.78 2.46
C GLY A 340 -27.24 8.67 2.71
N GLU A 341 -28.02 8.31 1.70
CA GLU A 341 -29.14 7.36 1.80
C GLU A 341 -28.67 5.97 2.31
N ASN A 342 -27.67 5.36 1.67
CA ASN A 342 -27.10 4.09 2.14
C ASN A 342 -26.41 4.25 3.49
N GLY A 343 -25.86 5.44 3.78
CA GLY A 343 -25.26 5.77 5.07
C GLY A 343 -26.29 5.79 6.20
N LEU A 344 -27.48 6.33 5.95
CA LEU A 344 -28.57 6.34 6.91
C LEU A 344 -29.04 4.92 7.27
N LEU A 345 -29.16 4.04 6.27
CA LEU A 345 -29.48 2.62 6.50
C LEU A 345 -28.44 1.95 7.38
N LEU A 346 -27.16 2.18 7.09
CA LEU A 346 -26.07 1.64 7.91
C LEU A 346 -26.07 2.23 9.33
N ILE A 347 -26.29 3.54 9.51
CA ILE A 347 -26.39 4.18 10.82
C ILE A 347 -27.51 3.55 11.65
N ASN A 348 -28.69 3.36 11.04
CA ASN A 348 -29.84 2.75 11.71
C ASN A 348 -29.52 1.32 12.19
N GLU A 349 -28.86 0.54 11.36
CA GLU A 349 -28.43 -0.83 11.71
C GLU A 349 -27.36 -0.84 12.82
N LEU A 350 -26.34 0.03 12.72
CA LEU A 350 -25.24 0.06 13.69
C LEU A 350 -25.68 0.53 15.09
N TYR A 351 -26.63 1.48 15.15
CA TYR A 351 -27.14 2.03 16.42
C TYR A 351 -28.46 1.42 16.88
N ASP A 352 -29.03 0.48 16.12
CA ASP A 352 -30.36 -0.08 16.36
C ASP A 352 -31.44 1.01 16.52
N ARG A 353 -31.55 1.88 15.52
CA ARG A 353 -32.45 3.04 15.48
C ARG A 353 -33.25 3.09 14.18
N GLN A 354 -34.26 3.97 14.13
CA GLN A 354 -35.08 4.22 12.96
C GLN A 354 -35.09 5.73 12.62
N GLU A 355 -33.92 6.28 12.32
CA GLU A 355 -33.81 7.65 11.84
C GLU A 355 -34.30 7.73 10.39
N THR A 356 -35.00 8.80 10.07
CA THR A 356 -35.51 9.11 8.72
C THR A 356 -35.02 10.47 8.29
N ASP A 357 -34.58 10.61 7.05
CA ASP A 357 -34.28 11.90 6.44
C ASP A 357 -34.54 11.90 4.92
N SER A 358 -34.44 13.07 4.29
CA SER A 358 -34.52 13.22 2.83
C SER A 358 -33.18 12.83 2.21
N GLY A 359 -33.14 11.71 1.50
CA GLY A 359 -31.94 11.10 0.94
C GLY A 359 -31.00 12.06 0.20
N TYR A 360 -29.71 11.95 0.51
CA TYR A 360 -28.61 12.57 -0.22
C TYR A 360 -27.86 11.47 -0.98
N LYS A 361 -27.70 11.66 -2.30
CA LYS A 361 -26.84 10.79 -3.09
C LYS A 361 -25.41 11.37 -3.09
N PRO A 362 -24.42 10.61 -2.62
CA PRO A 362 -23.03 11.07 -2.68
C PRO A 362 -22.59 11.24 -4.14
N ASN A 363 -21.75 12.26 -4.40
CA ASN A 363 -21.15 12.48 -5.72
C ASN A 363 -20.01 11.47 -5.94
N VAL A 364 -20.37 10.28 -6.40
CA VAL A 364 -19.44 9.19 -6.75
C VAL A 364 -19.94 8.51 -8.00
N VAL A 365 -19.00 7.99 -8.79
CA VAL A 365 -19.30 7.13 -9.93
C VAL A 365 -19.05 5.68 -9.51
N ILE A 366 -19.98 4.79 -9.83
CA ILE A 366 -19.81 3.34 -9.69
C ILE A 366 -19.87 2.75 -11.09
N ALA A 367 -18.79 2.11 -11.51
CA ALA A 367 -18.69 1.46 -12.81
C ALA A 367 -17.99 0.11 -12.63
N ASP A 368 -18.54 -0.96 -13.21
CA ASP A 368 -18.03 -2.34 -13.13
C ASP A 368 -17.67 -2.80 -11.70
N GLY A 369 -18.49 -2.40 -10.70
CA GLY A 369 -18.28 -2.74 -9.29
C GLY A 369 -17.09 -2.04 -8.63
N VAL A 370 -16.56 -0.99 -9.26
CA VAL A 370 -15.53 -0.10 -8.71
C VAL A 370 -16.13 1.25 -8.39
N THR A 371 -15.80 1.78 -7.21
CA THR A 371 -16.22 3.13 -6.78
C THR A 371 -15.14 4.13 -7.13
N PHE A 372 -15.53 5.24 -7.73
CA PHE A 372 -14.64 6.34 -8.14
C PHE A 372 -15.01 7.62 -7.41
N THR A 373 -13.99 8.35 -6.98
CA THR A 373 -14.12 9.68 -6.36
C THR A 373 -13.54 10.76 -7.26
N GLU A 374 -14.11 11.95 -7.19
CA GLU A 374 -13.71 13.11 -7.99
C GLU A 374 -12.38 13.70 -7.49
N ILE A 375 -11.54 14.16 -8.41
CA ILE A 375 -10.36 14.96 -8.14
C ILE A 375 -10.80 16.41 -7.92
N ASP A 376 -10.69 16.89 -6.66
CA ASP A 376 -11.04 18.28 -6.31
C ASP A 376 -9.98 19.28 -6.80
N LYS A 377 -8.70 18.92 -6.74
CA LYS A 377 -7.59 19.80 -7.06
C LYS A 377 -6.29 19.05 -7.36
N ILE A 378 -5.57 19.54 -8.37
CA ILE A 378 -4.19 19.16 -8.69
C ILE A 378 -3.32 20.42 -8.63
N SER A 379 -2.20 20.36 -7.91
CA SER A 379 -1.24 21.47 -7.83
C SER A 379 0.19 20.96 -7.75
N LYS A 380 1.10 21.62 -8.48
CA LYS A 380 2.54 21.33 -8.39
C LYS A 380 3.08 21.83 -7.06
N VAL A 381 3.99 21.07 -6.45
CA VAL A 381 4.65 21.39 -5.19
C VAL A 381 6.16 21.26 -5.40
N ASP A 382 6.89 22.27 -5.00
CA ASP A 382 8.35 22.22 -4.98
C ASP A 382 8.80 21.22 -3.92
N TYR A 383 9.55 20.22 -4.36
CA TYR A 383 10.05 19.16 -3.49
C TYR A 383 11.41 18.69 -4.01
N ILE A 384 12.40 18.68 -3.15
CA ILE A 384 13.71 18.10 -3.44
C ILE A 384 13.98 17.00 -2.43
N GLY A 385 14.01 15.75 -2.89
CA GLY A 385 14.21 14.62 -1.99
C GLY A 385 13.92 13.26 -2.62
N HIS A 386 13.94 12.23 -1.78
CA HIS A 386 13.67 10.87 -2.22
C HIS A 386 12.17 10.61 -2.34
N VAL A 387 11.81 9.84 -3.35
CA VAL A 387 10.45 9.33 -3.60
C VAL A 387 10.48 7.82 -3.77
N TYR A 388 9.36 7.17 -3.53
CA TYR A 388 9.25 5.72 -3.39
C TYR A 388 8.21 5.14 -4.32
N ASN A 389 8.47 3.92 -4.80
CA ASN A 389 7.49 3.09 -5.50
C ASN A 389 7.63 1.63 -5.07
N LEU A 390 6.57 0.83 -5.29
CA LEU A 390 6.52 -0.57 -4.92
C LEU A 390 6.30 -1.43 -6.16
N GLU A 391 6.90 -2.61 -6.19
CA GLU A 391 6.51 -3.70 -7.07
C GLU A 391 5.73 -4.73 -6.25
N VAL A 392 4.52 -5.04 -6.70
CA VAL A 392 3.57 -5.92 -6.01
C VAL A 392 3.22 -7.08 -6.92
N GLU A 393 3.31 -8.27 -6.36
CA GLU A 393 3.09 -9.57 -7.00
C GLU A 393 1.74 -9.64 -7.74
N GLU A 394 1.67 -10.32 -8.87
CA GLU A 394 0.50 -10.62 -9.71
C GLU A 394 -0.29 -9.42 -10.24
N ASP A 395 -0.69 -8.50 -9.37
CA ASP A 395 -1.62 -7.41 -9.73
C ASP A 395 -0.91 -6.15 -10.19
N HIS A 396 0.41 -6.05 -9.96
CA HIS A 396 1.26 -4.92 -10.33
C HIS A 396 0.68 -3.55 -9.96
N SER A 397 -0.03 -3.49 -8.83
CA SER A 397 -0.72 -2.29 -8.35
C SER A 397 -0.79 -2.30 -6.83
N TYR A 398 -1.00 -1.13 -6.25
CA TYR A 398 -1.26 -1.01 -4.82
C TYR A 398 -2.21 0.15 -4.54
N VAL A 399 -2.64 0.28 -3.28
CA VAL A 399 -3.59 1.31 -2.85
C VAL A 399 -2.85 2.34 -2.01
N ALA A 400 -2.66 3.53 -2.58
CA ALA A 400 -2.05 4.68 -1.92
C ALA A 400 -3.16 5.61 -1.40
N ASN A 401 -3.27 5.72 -0.07
CA ASN A 401 -4.32 6.51 0.61
C ASN A 401 -5.72 6.30 0.00
N MET A 402 -6.13 5.05 -0.13
CA MET A 402 -7.39 4.55 -0.71
C MET A 402 -7.49 4.59 -2.24
N VAL A 403 -6.62 5.29 -2.95
CA VAL A 403 -6.62 5.38 -4.41
C VAL A 403 -5.78 4.25 -5.01
N SER A 404 -6.32 3.61 -6.04
CA SER A 404 -5.63 2.54 -6.78
C SER A 404 -4.61 3.11 -7.74
N VAL A 405 -3.35 2.69 -7.57
CA VAL A 405 -2.21 3.13 -8.37
C VAL A 405 -1.45 1.92 -8.92
N HIS A 406 -0.74 2.13 -10.01
CA HIS A 406 -0.02 1.07 -10.70
C HIS A 406 1.49 1.16 -10.47
N ASN A 407 2.18 0.02 -10.49
CA ASN A 407 3.63 -0.02 -10.51
C ASN A 407 4.15 0.51 -11.84
N CYS A 408 5.38 1.04 -11.87
CA CYS A 408 6.14 1.06 -13.12
C CYS A 408 6.60 -0.36 -13.43
N PHE A 409 6.40 -0.80 -14.67
CA PHE A 409 6.91 -2.09 -15.10
C PHE A 409 8.37 -1.96 -15.46
N VAL A 410 9.20 -2.77 -14.81
CA VAL A 410 10.55 -3.06 -15.27
C VAL A 410 10.63 -4.56 -15.48
N LEU A 411 10.82 -4.97 -16.72
CA LEU A 411 11.01 -6.37 -17.05
C LEU A 411 12.48 -6.68 -17.28
N ASP A 412 12.92 -7.77 -16.69
CA ASP A 412 14.20 -8.37 -16.98
C ASP A 412 14.13 -9.00 -18.39
N VAL A 413 15.19 -8.90 -19.14
CA VAL A 413 15.31 -9.53 -20.46
C VAL A 413 16.33 -10.67 -20.33
N PRO A 414 15.85 -11.92 -20.09
CA PRO A 414 16.74 -13.07 -19.97
C PRO A 414 17.45 -13.38 -21.30
N ASP A 415 18.68 -13.91 -21.21
CA ASP A 415 19.49 -14.29 -22.39
C ASP A 415 19.05 -15.64 -23.00
N SER A 416 17.76 -15.74 -23.35
CA SER A 416 17.17 -16.86 -24.09
C SER A 416 16.03 -16.36 -24.98
N ILE A 417 15.78 -17.04 -26.09
CA ILE A 417 14.68 -16.67 -27.01
C ILE A 417 13.34 -16.74 -26.29
N GLU A 418 13.12 -17.80 -25.51
CA GLU A 418 11.89 -17.98 -24.72
C GLU A 418 11.68 -16.80 -23.74
N GLY A 419 12.73 -16.43 -22.99
CA GLY A 419 12.68 -15.34 -22.03
C GLY A 419 12.47 -13.98 -22.69
N ILE A 420 13.13 -13.70 -23.82
CA ILE A 420 12.94 -12.48 -24.60
C ILE A 420 11.49 -12.39 -25.12
N MET A 421 10.94 -13.49 -25.67
CA MET A 421 9.57 -13.52 -26.19
C MET A 421 8.52 -13.43 -25.08
N GLU A 422 8.76 -14.03 -23.92
CA GLU A 422 7.88 -13.87 -22.76
C GLU A 422 7.88 -12.42 -22.25
N THR A 423 9.06 -11.77 -22.20
CA THR A 423 9.17 -10.34 -21.88
C THR A 423 8.42 -9.49 -22.90
N LEU A 424 8.55 -9.80 -24.20
CA LEU A 424 7.82 -9.10 -25.27
C LEU A 424 6.29 -9.26 -25.12
N LYS A 425 5.82 -10.47 -24.87
CA LYS A 425 4.39 -10.77 -24.60
C LYS A 425 3.86 -9.96 -23.41
N ASN A 426 4.59 -9.96 -22.31
CA ASN A 426 4.21 -9.23 -21.10
C ASN A 426 4.18 -7.71 -21.35
N THR A 427 5.13 -7.19 -22.12
CA THR A 427 5.13 -5.80 -22.61
C THR A 427 3.87 -5.46 -23.38
N ALA A 428 3.46 -6.32 -24.31
CA ALA A 428 2.24 -6.13 -25.10
C ALA A 428 0.99 -6.03 -24.23
N ILE A 429 0.91 -6.85 -23.19
CA ILE A 429 -0.19 -6.82 -22.21
C ILE A 429 -0.19 -5.51 -21.42
N VAL A 430 1.00 -5.05 -20.98
CA VAL A 430 1.15 -3.78 -20.26
C VAL A 430 0.78 -2.60 -21.13
N PHE A 431 1.21 -2.55 -22.37
CA PHE A 431 0.83 -1.48 -23.31
C PHE A 431 -0.67 -1.46 -23.58
N LYS A 432 -1.31 -2.63 -23.73
CA LYS A 432 -2.77 -2.71 -23.80
C LYS A 432 -3.45 -2.08 -22.57
N ALA A 433 -2.85 -2.22 -21.40
CA ALA A 433 -3.36 -1.64 -20.13
C ALA A 433 -2.98 -0.16 -19.92
N GLY A 434 -2.16 0.44 -20.79
CA GLY A 434 -1.78 1.85 -20.68
C GLY A 434 -0.48 2.14 -19.95
N GLY A 435 0.28 1.11 -19.57
CA GLY A 435 1.56 1.25 -18.85
C GLY A 435 2.74 1.61 -19.77
N GLY A 436 3.77 2.26 -19.20
CA GLY A 436 5.10 2.39 -19.80
C GLY A 436 6.01 1.24 -19.35
N MET A 437 7.07 0.95 -20.14
CA MET A 437 7.95 -0.21 -19.90
C MET A 437 9.42 0.20 -19.83
N GLY A 438 10.13 -0.36 -18.84
CA GLY A 438 11.59 -0.26 -18.73
C GLY A 438 12.25 -1.65 -18.86
N TYR A 439 13.42 -1.70 -19.49
CA TYR A 439 14.17 -2.93 -19.67
C TYR A 439 15.66 -2.71 -19.39
N ASN A 440 16.30 -3.69 -18.78
CA ASN A 440 17.75 -3.79 -18.75
C ASN A 440 18.20 -4.90 -19.71
N PHE A 441 18.81 -4.50 -20.81
CA PHE A 441 19.31 -5.43 -21.85
C PHE A 441 20.72 -5.96 -21.57
N SER A 442 21.33 -5.56 -20.45
CA SER A 442 22.74 -5.88 -20.15
C SER A 442 23.03 -7.35 -19.89
N LYS A 443 21.99 -8.17 -19.65
CA LYS A 443 22.14 -9.63 -19.49
C LYS A 443 22.25 -10.36 -20.84
N LEU A 444 21.84 -9.73 -21.94
CA LEU A 444 21.94 -10.34 -23.27
C LEU A 444 23.40 -10.40 -23.69
N ARG A 445 23.81 -11.54 -24.21
CA ARG A 445 25.14 -11.70 -24.79
C ARG A 445 25.36 -10.74 -25.96
N PRO A 446 26.61 -10.33 -26.24
CA PRO A 446 26.91 -9.38 -27.31
C PRO A 446 26.65 -9.94 -28.69
N GLU A 447 26.47 -9.03 -29.64
CA GLU A 447 26.42 -9.40 -31.06
C GLU A 447 27.69 -10.15 -31.49
N GLY A 448 27.49 -11.25 -32.24
CA GLY A 448 28.57 -12.11 -32.71
C GLY A 448 29.04 -13.19 -31.74
N ASP A 449 28.48 -13.25 -30.50
CA ASP A 449 28.79 -14.32 -29.57
C ASP A 449 28.27 -15.67 -30.06
N PHE A 450 29.00 -16.76 -29.76
CA PHE A 450 28.67 -18.10 -30.24
C PHE A 450 27.44 -18.68 -29.49
N VAL A 451 26.49 -19.18 -30.29
CA VAL A 451 25.27 -19.86 -29.78
C VAL A 451 25.44 -21.36 -29.91
N SER A 452 25.84 -22.04 -28.85
CA SER A 452 26.14 -23.47 -28.83
C SER A 452 24.97 -24.38 -29.25
N SER A 453 23.71 -23.96 -29.01
CA SER A 453 22.51 -24.74 -29.36
C SER A 453 22.21 -24.77 -30.88
N THR A 454 22.61 -23.77 -31.62
CA THR A 454 22.30 -23.63 -33.06
C THR A 454 23.53 -23.59 -33.97
N GLY A 455 24.75 -23.51 -33.41
CA GLY A 455 25.99 -23.33 -34.15
C GLY A 455 26.10 -21.96 -34.84
N GLY A 456 25.22 -21.01 -34.53
CA GLY A 456 25.20 -19.67 -35.12
C GLY A 456 25.79 -18.60 -34.19
N VAL A 457 25.55 -17.34 -34.55
CA VAL A 457 26.00 -16.16 -33.79
C VAL A 457 24.83 -15.37 -33.21
N ALA A 458 25.03 -14.76 -32.04
CA ALA A 458 24.03 -13.95 -31.37
C ALA A 458 23.78 -12.61 -32.07
N SER A 459 22.54 -12.15 -32.04
CA SER A 459 22.13 -10.89 -32.67
C SER A 459 22.40 -9.66 -31.79
N GLY A 460 22.71 -9.87 -30.52
CA GLY A 460 22.98 -8.81 -29.55
C GLY A 460 21.78 -8.00 -29.09
N PRO A 461 21.94 -7.17 -28.04
CA PRO A 461 20.84 -6.43 -27.40
C PRO A 461 20.12 -5.46 -28.33
N LEU A 462 20.82 -4.76 -29.20
CA LEU A 462 20.24 -3.77 -30.11
C LEU A 462 19.25 -4.37 -31.12
N SER A 463 19.51 -5.58 -31.60
CA SER A 463 18.61 -6.30 -32.51
C SER A 463 17.30 -6.66 -31.82
N PHE A 464 17.35 -7.09 -30.56
CA PHE A 464 16.15 -7.37 -29.77
C PHE A 464 15.42 -6.09 -29.40
N MET A 465 16.11 -4.98 -29.06
CA MET A 465 15.47 -3.69 -28.83
C MET A 465 14.62 -3.24 -30.04
N ARG A 466 15.07 -3.50 -31.27
CA ARG A 466 14.27 -3.20 -32.49
C ARG A 466 12.96 -4.00 -32.53
N LEU A 467 12.97 -5.23 -32.04
CA LEU A 467 11.77 -6.05 -31.96
C LEU A 467 10.74 -5.42 -30.99
N PHE A 468 11.19 -4.97 -29.80
CA PHE A 468 10.35 -4.25 -28.84
C PHE A 468 9.86 -2.91 -29.39
N ASP A 469 10.71 -2.17 -30.11
CA ASP A 469 10.37 -0.89 -30.75
C ASP A 469 9.26 -1.08 -31.80
N THR A 470 9.40 -2.09 -32.67
CA THR A 470 8.39 -2.44 -33.68
C THR A 470 7.07 -2.86 -33.03
N MET A 471 7.12 -3.70 -32.00
CA MET A 471 5.91 -4.10 -31.26
C MET A 471 5.20 -2.88 -30.65
N THR A 472 5.95 -1.92 -30.13
CA THR A 472 5.41 -0.67 -29.57
C THR A 472 4.73 0.20 -30.63
N ASP A 473 5.26 0.22 -31.86
CA ASP A 473 4.60 0.91 -32.98
C ASP A 473 3.28 0.24 -33.38
N VAL A 474 3.20 -1.08 -33.28
CA VAL A 474 2.01 -1.87 -33.67
C VAL A 474 0.92 -1.82 -32.58
N ILE A 475 1.31 -1.95 -31.31
CA ILE A 475 0.37 -1.99 -30.18
C ILE A 475 0.18 -0.57 -29.62
N LYS A 476 -0.88 0.10 -30.08
CA LYS A 476 -1.24 1.44 -29.60
C LYS A 476 -2.24 1.33 -28.45
N GLN A 477 -2.01 2.08 -27.38
CA GLN A 477 -2.93 2.21 -26.26
C GLN A 477 -4.26 2.81 -26.72
N GLY A 478 -5.36 2.05 -26.58
CA GLY A 478 -6.69 2.51 -26.98
C GLY A 478 -6.81 2.98 -28.43
N GLY A 479 -5.88 2.60 -29.32
CA GLY A 479 -5.85 3.00 -30.73
C GLY A 479 -5.26 4.38 -31.02
N ILE A 480 -4.88 5.16 -30.00
CA ILE A 480 -4.50 6.58 -30.17
C ILE A 480 -3.07 6.89 -29.69
N ARG A 481 -2.62 6.36 -28.55
CA ARG A 481 -1.30 6.70 -27.98
C ARG A 481 -0.26 5.62 -28.24
N ARG A 482 0.99 6.03 -28.53
CA ARG A 482 2.14 5.11 -28.60
C ARG A 482 2.56 4.70 -27.19
N GLY A 483 3.01 3.44 -27.04
CA GLY A 483 3.71 3.01 -25.83
C GLY A 483 5.05 3.76 -25.70
N ALA A 484 5.57 3.84 -24.48
CA ALA A 484 6.89 4.38 -24.20
C ALA A 484 7.76 3.29 -23.57
N ASN A 485 8.93 3.09 -24.15
CA ASN A 485 9.95 2.17 -23.66
C ASN A 485 11.13 2.94 -23.10
N MET A 486 11.82 2.35 -22.12
CA MET A 486 13.15 2.74 -21.77
C MET A 486 14.08 1.53 -21.79
N GLY A 487 15.26 1.70 -22.38
CA GLY A 487 16.29 0.67 -22.47
C GLY A 487 17.58 1.08 -21.77
N ILE A 488 18.12 0.17 -20.95
CA ILE A 488 19.44 0.34 -20.31
C ILE A 488 20.44 -0.64 -20.87
N LEU A 489 21.70 -0.19 -20.97
CA LEU A 489 22.86 -1.03 -21.16
C LEU A 489 23.99 -0.60 -20.20
N ASN A 490 24.68 -1.58 -19.61
CA ASN A 490 25.81 -1.33 -18.72
C ASN A 490 27.02 -0.79 -19.49
N SER A 491 27.80 0.10 -18.90
CA SER A 491 29.00 0.69 -19.49
C SER A 491 30.09 -0.32 -19.85
N ASN A 492 30.09 -1.49 -19.18
CA ASN A 492 31.04 -2.57 -19.44
C ASN A 492 30.54 -3.63 -20.45
N HIS A 493 29.36 -3.40 -21.07
CA HIS A 493 28.86 -4.33 -22.07
C HIS A 493 29.63 -4.22 -23.39
N PRO A 494 29.97 -5.33 -24.09
CA PRO A 494 30.72 -5.29 -25.34
C PRO A 494 30.11 -4.44 -26.46
N ASP A 495 28.76 -4.34 -26.52
CA ASP A 495 28.03 -3.55 -27.51
C ASP A 495 27.77 -2.09 -27.10
N ILE A 496 28.39 -1.60 -26.02
CA ILE A 496 28.10 -0.26 -25.46
C ILE A 496 28.33 0.87 -26.45
N GLU A 497 29.38 0.80 -27.29
CA GLU A 497 29.66 1.84 -28.28
C GLU A 497 28.58 1.92 -29.36
N LYS A 498 28.03 0.77 -29.79
CA LYS A 498 26.89 0.72 -30.73
C LYS A 498 25.61 1.25 -30.07
N PHE A 499 25.44 0.99 -28.78
CA PHE A 499 24.28 1.47 -28.02
C PHE A 499 24.30 3.01 -27.87
N ILE A 500 25.46 3.61 -27.62
CA ILE A 500 25.62 5.07 -27.52
C ILE A 500 25.09 5.74 -28.80
N THR A 501 25.38 5.20 -29.99
CA THR A 501 25.00 5.77 -31.27
C THR A 501 23.73 5.16 -31.88
N ALA A 502 23.00 4.33 -31.12
CA ALA A 502 21.85 3.57 -31.65
C ALA A 502 20.71 4.45 -32.20
N LYS A 503 20.61 5.69 -31.72
CA LYS A 503 19.57 6.68 -32.12
C LYS A 503 20.08 7.75 -33.07
N ASP A 504 21.27 7.61 -33.62
CA ASP A 504 21.83 8.57 -34.56
C ASP A 504 20.87 8.88 -35.71
N GLY A 505 20.68 10.17 -35.98
CA GLY A 505 19.77 10.66 -36.99
C GLY A 505 18.29 10.34 -36.74
N ASN A 506 17.93 9.91 -35.52
CA ASN A 506 16.56 9.59 -35.10
C ASN A 506 15.83 8.56 -36.03
N LYS A 507 16.58 7.61 -36.57
CA LYS A 507 16.08 6.62 -37.56
C LYS A 507 15.62 5.31 -36.92
N ALA A 508 16.11 4.98 -35.72
CA ALA A 508 15.81 3.73 -35.02
C ALA A 508 15.43 4.00 -33.56
N LEU A 509 14.77 3.03 -32.91
CA LEU A 509 14.38 3.03 -31.50
C LEU A 509 13.59 4.27 -31.09
N ARG A 510 12.63 4.70 -31.92
CA ARG A 510 11.85 5.94 -31.72
C ARG A 510 10.94 5.90 -30.50
N ASN A 511 10.56 4.71 -30.04
CA ASN A 511 9.71 4.51 -28.88
C ASN A 511 10.53 4.21 -27.62
N PHE A 512 11.87 4.27 -27.73
CA PHE A 512 12.78 4.09 -26.61
C PHE A 512 13.41 5.41 -26.18
N ASN A 513 13.43 5.64 -24.86
CA ASN A 513 14.48 6.43 -24.24
C ASN A 513 15.62 5.47 -23.88
N ILE A 514 16.86 5.83 -24.10
CA ILE A 514 18.02 4.98 -23.82
C ILE A 514 18.91 5.60 -22.76
N SER A 515 19.47 4.77 -21.86
CA SER A 515 20.40 5.21 -20.82
C SER A 515 21.52 4.20 -20.60
N ILE A 516 22.66 4.70 -20.21
CA ILE A 516 23.84 3.90 -19.87
C ILE A 516 23.95 3.84 -18.35
N LEU A 517 24.02 2.63 -17.82
CA LEU A 517 24.40 2.42 -16.42
C LEU A 517 25.92 2.38 -16.31
N ILE A 518 26.48 3.40 -15.68
CA ILE A 518 27.93 3.44 -15.40
C ILE A 518 28.20 2.50 -14.23
N MET A 519 29.01 1.46 -14.50
CA MET A 519 29.38 0.50 -13.47
C MET A 519 30.28 1.15 -12.42
N PRO A 520 30.25 0.68 -11.16
CA PRO A 520 30.95 1.32 -10.03
C PRO A 520 32.45 1.50 -10.24
N ASP A 521 33.09 0.55 -10.91
CA ASP A 521 34.53 0.52 -11.20
C ASP A 521 34.94 1.43 -12.37
N PHE A 522 34.01 1.90 -13.18
CA PHE A 522 34.29 2.72 -14.39
C PHE A 522 35.14 3.95 -14.06
N TRP A 523 34.84 4.63 -12.95
CA TRP A 523 35.53 5.85 -12.58
C TRP A 523 36.96 5.62 -12.12
N ASP A 524 37.27 4.47 -11.54
CA ASP A 524 38.64 4.08 -11.17
C ASP A 524 39.51 3.95 -12.42
N TYR A 525 39.00 3.29 -13.46
CA TYR A 525 39.68 3.21 -14.76
C TYR A 525 39.79 4.57 -15.46
N TYR A 526 38.74 5.40 -15.36
CA TYR A 526 38.70 6.73 -15.94
C TYR A 526 39.76 7.68 -15.32
N GLU A 527 39.86 7.70 -13.97
CA GLU A 527 40.79 8.54 -13.25
C GLU A 527 42.24 8.12 -13.50
N LYS A 528 42.52 6.83 -13.47
CA LYS A 528 43.84 6.25 -13.73
C LYS A 528 44.23 6.26 -15.20
N ASN A 529 43.30 6.53 -16.10
CA ASN A 529 43.44 6.44 -17.55
C ASN A 529 43.90 5.03 -18.03
N GLU A 530 43.42 4.01 -17.35
CA GLU A 530 43.65 2.60 -17.68
C GLU A 530 42.58 2.10 -18.67
N GLN A 531 42.87 0.99 -19.37
CA GLN A 531 41.93 0.38 -20.31
C GLN A 531 40.76 -0.27 -19.53
N TYR A 532 39.53 0.13 -19.85
CA TYR A 532 38.32 -0.36 -19.22
C TYR A 532 37.85 -1.65 -19.91
N PRO A 533 37.65 -2.76 -19.16
CA PRO A 533 37.25 -4.04 -19.72
C PRO A 533 35.78 -4.04 -20.14
N LEU A 534 35.47 -4.51 -21.33
CA LEU A 534 34.14 -4.84 -21.78
C LEU A 534 33.92 -6.35 -21.64
N VAL A 535 32.92 -6.71 -20.82
CA VAL A 535 32.73 -8.06 -20.29
C VAL A 535 31.50 -8.73 -20.88
N ASN A 536 31.64 -9.97 -21.36
CA ASN A 536 30.51 -10.78 -21.78
C ASN A 536 29.65 -11.14 -20.55
N PRO A 537 28.36 -10.74 -20.51
CA PRO A 537 27.51 -10.99 -19.36
C PRO A 537 27.19 -12.48 -19.12
N LYS A 538 27.38 -13.34 -20.13
CA LYS A 538 27.10 -14.77 -20.07
C LYS A 538 28.11 -15.53 -19.21
N ASP A 539 29.39 -15.22 -19.34
CA ASP A 539 30.49 -16.00 -18.74
C ASP A 539 31.53 -15.14 -17.99
N GLY A 540 31.37 -13.83 -18.00
CA GLY A 540 32.29 -12.89 -17.35
C GLY A 540 33.62 -12.69 -18.06
N THR A 541 33.79 -13.19 -19.29
CA THR A 541 35.04 -13.03 -20.03
C THR A 541 35.19 -11.61 -20.58
N VAL A 542 36.43 -11.10 -20.55
CA VAL A 542 36.75 -9.80 -21.18
C VAL A 542 36.83 -10.01 -22.68
N VAL A 543 35.89 -9.43 -23.41
CA VAL A 543 35.84 -9.52 -24.90
C VAL A 543 36.84 -8.56 -25.52
N ARG A 544 36.93 -7.33 -25.00
CA ARG A 544 37.87 -6.28 -25.45
C ARG A 544 37.98 -5.21 -24.39
N THR A 545 38.92 -4.30 -24.57
CA THR A 545 39.08 -3.13 -23.70
C THR A 545 38.86 -1.85 -24.47
N VAL A 546 38.48 -0.78 -23.80
CA VAL A 546 38.32 0.56 -24.38
C VAL A 546 38.93 1.62 -23.44
N ASN A 547 39.33 2.74 -24.03
CA ASN A 547 39.71 3.86 -23.18
C ASN A 547 38.45 4.52 -22.57
N PRO A 548 38.28 4.54 -21.25
CA PRO A 548 37.05 5.03 -20.60
C PRO A 548 36.82 6.54 -20.82
N ARG A 549 37.87 7.34 -21.04
CA ARG A 549 37.73 8.76 -21.36
C ARG A 549 37.13 8.95 -22.74
N VAL A 550 37.62 8.20 -23.72
CA VAL A 550 37.08 8.23 -25.08
C VAL A 550 35.63 7.74 -25.11
N LEU A 551 35.34 6.67 -24.37
CA LEU A 551 33.97 6.16 -24.24
C LEU A 551 33.04 7.20 -23.65
N PHE A 552 33.46 7.86 -22.56
CA PHE A 552 32.64 8.88 -21.89
C PHE A 552 32.47 10.13 -22.75
N ASP A 553 33.52 10.56 -23.47
CA ASP A 553 33.43 11.68 -24.41
C ASP A 553 32.42 11.40 -25.54
N LYS A 554 32.34 10.15 -26.04
CA LYS A 554 31.31 9.73 -26.99
C LYS A 554 29.90 9.88 -26.39
N VAL A 555 29.70 9.46 -25.13
CA VAL A 555 28.41 9.61 -24.43
C VAL A 555 28.03 11.09 -24.30
N VAL A 556 28.99 11.94 -23.90
CA VAL A 556 28.77 13.38 -23.76
C VAL A 556 28.41 14.02 -25.10
N TYR A 557 29.15 13.67 -26.15
CA TYR A 557 28.90 14.19 -27.50
C TYR A 557 27.49 13.81 -27.97
N GLN A 558 27.12 12.54 -27.83
CA GLN A 558 25.84 12.04 -28.30
C GLN A 558 24.67 12.64 -27.50
N ALA A 559 24.82 12.77 -26.18
CA ALA A 559 23.84 13.43 -25.33
C ALA A 559 23.68 14.93 -25.67
N TRP A 560 24.76 15.60 -26.10
CA TRP A 560 24.69 16.97 -26.60
C TRP A 560 23.96 17.08 -27.94
N GLU A 561 24.19 16.14 -28.86
CA GLU A 561 23.61 16.16 -30.22
C GLU A 561 22.11 15.78 -30.20
N SER A 562 21.72 14.75 -29.49
CA SER A 562 20.39 14.14 -29.55
C SER A 562 19.62 14.10 -28.24
N ALA A 563 20.15 14.69 -27.16
CA ALA A 563 19.64 14.57 -25.78
C ALA A 563 19.65 13.15 -25.20
N GLU A 564 20.22 12.17 -25.91
CA GLU A 564 20.36 10.77 -25.49
C GLU A 564 21.72 10.20 -25.90
N PRO A 565 22.25 9.19 -25.18
CA PRO A 565 21.69 8.48 -24.03
C PRO A 565 21.74 9.28 -22.74
N GLY A 566 20.79 9.00 -21.82
CA GLY A 566 20.90 9.39 -20.42
C GLY A 566 22.03 8.61 -19.72
N VAL A 567 22.48 9.08 -18.56
CA VAL A 567 23.52 8.43 -17.77
C VAL A 567 22.99 8.15 -16.35
N ILE A 568 23.16 6.92 -15.91
CA ILE A 568 22.78 6.43 -14.59
C ILE A 568 24.07 6.01 -13.86
N PHE A 569 24.20 6.40 -12.60
CA PHE A 569 25.36 6.10 -11.75
C PHE A 569 24.96 5.17 -10.61
#